data_8d9d71a74261fc0bfef56d9752a6abb0
#
_entry.id   8d9d71a74261fc0bfef56d9752a6abb0
#
_cell.length_a   1.000
_cell.length_b   1.000
_cell.length_c   1.000
_cell.angle_alpha   90.00
_cell.angle_beta   90.00
_cell.angle_gamma   90.00
#
_symmetry.space_group_name_H-M   'P 1'
#
loop_
_entity.id
_entity.type
_entity.pdbx_description
1 polymer ?
#
loop_
_entity_poly.entity_id
_entity_poly.type
_entity_poly.pdbx_seq_one_letter_code
_entity_poly.pdbx_strand_id
1 'polypeptide(L)'
;GSHIKLNNVCINHFRTGILDALKRMGSNIIINKKNINNSEEELADIEVKYSKLKGIDLESTYSSRMIDEYPILSIAAAVAFGKTIFRGLNELKVKESDRFKAIIDGLKSCNIKVENKENDIIIYGSAEEVKGGVKVNSNYDHRIAMSFLILGGVSQKPIEVSGCKSILTSYPNFLKQMNNIGLDIRGNGQKK
;
A
#
# COMPACT_ATOMS: atom_id res chain seq x y z
N GLY A 1 -12.18 11.48 -10.06
CA GLY A 1 -11.03 11.21 -9.20
C GLY A 1 -11.40 11.33 -7.73
N SER A 2 -10.74 10.56 -6.87
CA SER A 2 -10.99 10.58 -5.43
C SER A 2 -10.29 11.76 -4.74
N HIS A 3 -10.87 12.19 -3.61
CA HIS A 3 -10.27 13.16 -2.71
C HIS A 3 -10.53 12.68 -1.27
N ILE A 4 -9.46 12.44 -0.53
CA ILE A 4 -9.53 11.92 0.85
C ILE A 4 -8.82 12.90 1.77
N LYS A 5 -9.42 13.13 2.95
CA LYS A 5 -8.82 13.92 4.02
C LYS A 5 -8.65 13.06 5.25
N LEU A 6 -7.44 13.07 5.80
CA LEU A 6 -7.06 12.39 7.03
C LEU A 6 -6.75 13.47 8.08
N ASN A 7 -7.46 13.46 9.20
CA ASN A 7 -7.26 14.45 10.25
C ASN A 7 -6.39 13.90 11.38
N ASN A 8 -5.58 14.77 11.98
CA ASN A 8 -4.75 14.46 13.15
C ASN A 8 -3.81 13.27 12.94
N VAL A 9 -3.13 13.22 11.82
CA VAL A 9 -2.15 12.17 11.52
C VAL A 9 -0.80 12.55 12.12
N CYS A 10 -0.18 11.63 12.87
CA CYS A 10 1.21 11.79 13.30
C CYS A 10 2.12 11.83 12.06
N ILE A 11 2.97 12.86 12.00
CA ILE A 11 3.91 13.08 10.91
C ILE A 11 5.37 12.99 11.38
N ASN A 12 5.63 12.16 12.37
CA ASN A 12 6.99 11.87 12.80
C ASN A 12 7.87 11.49 11.61
N HIS A 13 9.00 12.17 11.46
CA HIS A 13 9.92 11.98 10.33
C HIS A 13 10.33 10.52 10.11
N PHE A 14 10.49 9.74 11.17
CA PHE A 14 10.84 8.32 11.08
C PHE A 14 9.70 7.40 10.62
N ARG A 15 8.50 7.95 10.41
CA ARG A 15 7.28 7.24 10.00
C ARG A 15 6.66 7.76 8.71
N THR A 16 7.26 8.77 8.08
CA THR A 16 6.69 9.46 6.92
C THR A 16 7.39 9.14 5.61
N GLY A 17 8.23 8.11 5.56
CA GLY A 17 8.93 7.70 4.34
C GLY A 17 7.99 7.43 3.16
N ILE A 18 6.80 6.85 3.44
CA ILE A 18 5.78 6.61 2.41
C ILE A 18 5.26 7.92 1.78
N LEU A 19 5.12 9.00 2.54
CA LEU A 19 4.67 10.29 1.99
C LEU A 19 5.69 10.85 1.02
N ASP A 20 6.99 10.73 1.36
CA ASP A 20 8.07 11.15 0.48
C ASP A 20 8.11 10.30 -0.80
N ALA A 21 8.00 8.98 -0.66
CA ALA A 21 7.95 8.07 -1.80
C ALA A 21 6.78 8.37 -2.74
N LEU A 22 5.57 8.53 -2.21
CA LEU A 22 4.39 8.87 -3.00
C LEU A 22 4.52 10.23 -3.69
N LYS A 23 5.08 11.24 -3.01
CA LYS A 23 5.36 12.55 -3.63
C LYS A 23 6.35 12.42 -4.79
N ARG A 24 7.42 11.63 -4.64
CA ARG A 24 8.36 11.33 -5.74
C ARG A 24 7.66 10.62 -6.90
N MET A 25 6.65 9.79 -6.63
CA MET A 25 5.80 9.18 -7.66
C MET A 25 4.84 10.18 -8.32
N GLY A 26 4.78 11.43 -7.88
CA GLY A 26 3.93 12.47 -8.44
C GLY A 26 2.54 12.57 -7.82
N SER A 27 2.34 12.04 -6.61
CA SER A 27 1.06 12.17 -5.92
C SER A 27 0.76 13.61 -5.49
N ASN A 28 -0.52 13.98 -5.51
CA ASN A 28 -1.01 15.26 -4.99
C ASN A 28 -1.36 15.09 -3.50
N ILE A 29 -0.37 15.31 -2.64
CA ILE A 29 -0.50 15.23 -1.18
C ILE A 29 -0.20 16.60 -0.58
N ILE A 30 -1.16 17.13 0.17
CA ILE A 30 -1.05 18.38 0.93
C ILE A 30 -0.98 18.04 2.40
N ILE A 31 0.01 18.56 3.11
CA ILE A 31 0.24 18.31 4.54
C ILE A 31 0.09 19.67 5.27
N ASN A 32 -0.97 19.78 6.05
CA ASN A 32 -1.24 20.96 6.87
C ASN A 32 -0.83 20.68 8.31
N LYS A 33 0.38 21.10 8.68
CA LYS A 33 0.90 20.92 10.04
C LYS A 33 0.04 21.66 11.06
N LYS A 34 -0.18 21.06 12.22
CA LYS A 34 -0.90 21.66 13.34
C LYS A 34 0.09 22.15 14.38
N ASN A 35 -0.08 23.38 14.79
CA ASN A 35 0.63 23.92 15.97
C ASN A 35 -0.06 23.39 17.21
N ILE A 36 0.45 22.32 17.80
CA ILE A 36 -0.03 21.81 19.08
C ILE A 36 0.99 22.22 20.14
N ASN A 37 0.59 23.17 20.97
CA ASN A 37 1.37 23.58 22.14
C ASN A 37 1.51 22.37 23.06
N ASN A 38 2.75 21.97 23.37
CA ASN A 38 3.13 20.92 24.32
C ASN A 38 2.87 19.45 23.89
N SER A 39 2.71 19.09 22.63
CA SER A 39 2.74 17.68 22.23
C SER A 39 4.14 17.28 21.79
N GLU A 40 4.61 16.12 22.26
CA GLU A 40 5.89 15.53 21.83
C GLU A 40 5.87 15.04 20.39
N GLU A 41 4.68 14.85 19.78
CA GLU A 41 4.48 14.33 18.44
C GLU A 41 3.91 15.39 17.49
N GLU A 42 4.53 15.56 16.34
CA GLU A 42 4.01 16.43 15.29
C GLU A 42 2.75 15.82 14.65
N LEU A 43 1.67 16.60 14.56
CA LEU A 43 0.41 16.22 13.91
C LEU A 43 0.13 17.10 12.67
N ALA A 44 -0.56 16.50 11.70
CA ALA A 44 -1.04 17.21 10.53
C ALA A 44 -2.41 16.70 10.05
N ASP A 45 -3.11 17.53 9.32
CA ASP A 45 -4.17 17.07 8.43
C ASP A 45 -3.55 16.82 7.06
N ILE A 46 -3.84 15.65 6.47
CA ILE A 46 -3.30 15.24 5.18
C ILE A 46 -4.45 15.16 4.19
N GLU A 47 -4.34 15.88 3.07
CA GLU A 47 -5.26 15.77 1.95
C GLU A 47 -4.57 15.05 0.80
N VAL A 48 -5.26 14.06 0.23
CA VAL A 48 -4.77 13.28 -0.91
C VAL A 48 -5.80 13.37 -2.04
N LYS A 49 -5.34 13.85 -3.20
CA LYS A 49 -6.17 13.91 -4.41
C LYS A 49 -5.66 12.91 -5.43
N TYR A 50 -6.57 12.34 -6.20
CA TYR A 50 -6.22 11.44 -7.31
C TYR A 50 -5.11 12.04 -8.18
N SER A 51 -4.14 11.22 -8.52
CA SER A 51 -3.00 11.59 -9.35
C SER A 51 -2.56 10.41 -10.19
N LYS A 52 -2.06 10.68 -11.39
CA LYS A 52 -1.38 9.68 -12.21
C LYS A 52 0.04 9.50 -11.67
N LEU A 53 0.28 8.38 -11.03
CA LEU A 53 1.58 8.06 -10.46
C LEU A 53 2.57 7.60 -11.54
N LYS A 54 3.86 7.85 -11.30
CA LYS A 54 4.99 7.38 -12.13
C LYS A 54 5.91 6.51 -11.30
N GLY A 55 6.53 5.54 -11.97
CA GLY A 55 7.54 4.69 -11.34
C GLY A 55 8.76 5.50 -10.88
N ILE A 56 9.39 5.02 -9.82
CA ILE A 56 10.57 5.63 -9.21
C ILE A 56 11.64 4.58 -8.89
N ASP A 57 12.87 5.03 -8.73
CA ASP A 57 13.94 4.25 -8.11
C ASP A 57 14.09 4.73 -6.66
N LEU A 58 13.82 3.85 -5.71
CA LEU A 58 13.81 4.16 -4.28
C LEU A 58 14.98 3.48 -3.59
N GLU A 59 15.87 4.28 -3.06
CA GLU A 59 17.10 3.84 -2.41
C GLU A 59 16.80 3.08 -1.11
N SER A 60 17.70 2.18 -0.72
CA SER A 60 17.58 1.37 0.51
C SER A 60 17.49 2.18 1.80
N THR A 61 17.99 3.42 1.79
CA THR A 61 17.94 4.35 2.93
C THR A 61 16.51 4.70 3.36
N TYR A 62 15.51 4.54 2.48
CA TYR A 62 14.11 4.72 2.83
C TYR A 62 13.53 3.59 3.71
N SER A 63 14.17 2.39 3.70
CA SER A 63 13.62 1.21 4.37
C SER A 63 13.38 1.43 5.87
N SER A 64 14.30 2.08 6.58
CA SER A 64 14.16 2.34 8.01
C SER A 64 12.97 3.25 8.38
N ARG A 65 12.51 4.08 7.44
CA ARG A 65 11.43 5.05 7.64
C ARG A 65 10.06 4.56 7.17
N MET A 66 10.01 3.41 6.47
CA MET A 66 8.78 2.92 5.86
C MET A 66 8.78 1.41 5.56
N ILE A 67 9.54 0.62 6.32
CA ILE A 67 9.68 -0.82 6.04
C ILE A 67 8.33 -1.54 6.03
N ASP A 68 7.39 -1.11 6.86
CA ASP A 68 6.08 -1.71 6.98
C ASP A 68 5.08 -1.24 5.90
N GLU A 69 5.40 -0.18 5.17
CA GLU A 69 4.55 0.41 4.13
C GLU A 69 4.87 -0.11 2.72
N TYR A 70 5.94 -0.88 2.52
CA TYR A 70 6.26 -1.46 1.20
C TYR A 70 5.15 -2.31 0.61
N PRO A 71 4.35 -3.09 1.38
CA PRO A 71 3.21 -3.80 0.81
C PRO A 71 2.24 -2.87 0.08
N ILE A 72 1.79 -1.80 0.74
CA ILE A 72 0.84 -0.86 0.12
C ILE A 72 1.50 0.02 -0.95
N LEU A 73 2.77 0.39 -0.80
CA LEU A 73 3.50 1.14 -1.82
C LEU A 73 3.71 0.29 -3.09
N SER A 74 3.82 -1.04 -2.95
CA SER A 74 3.88 -1.96 -4.09
C SER A 74 2.59 -1.95 -4.91
N ILE A 75 1.44 -1.75 -4.26
CA ILE A 75 0.16 -1.58 -4.95
C ILE A 75 0.13 -0.25 -5.73
N ALA A 76 0.61 0.84 -5.11
CA ALA A 76 0.75 2.12 -5.82
C ALA A 76 1.69 2.00 -7.03
N ALA A 77 2.81 1.27 -6.88
CA ALA A 77 3.75 1.01 -7.97
C ALA A 77 3.12 0.17 -9.10
N ALA A 78 2.26 -0.79 -8.76
CA ALA A 78 1.58 -1.66 -9.73
C ALA A 78 0.64 -0.89 -10.67
N VAL A 79 0.01 0.18 -10.18
CA VAL A 79 -0.90 1.05 -10.95
C VAL A 79 -0.23 2.33 -11.45
N ALA A 80 1.05 2.55 -11.17
CA ALA A 80 1.81 3.68 -11.69
C ALA A 80 2.24 3.44 -13.14
N PHE A 81 2.57 4.50 -13.85
CA PHE A 81 3.18 4.41 -15.18
C PHE A 81 4.68 4.16 -15.08
N GLY A 82 5.14 3.09 -15.71
CA GLY A 82 6.56 2.77 -15.84
C GLY A 82 7.11 1.90 -14.71
N LYS A 83 8.43 1.88 -14.58
CA LYS A 83 9.15 0.96 -13.69
C LYS A 83 9.41 1.59 -12.33
N THR A 84 9.07 0.87 -11.26
CA THR A 84 9.47 1.18 -9.88
C THR A 84 10.49 0.17 -9.40
N ILE A 85 11.55 0.64 -8.74
CA ILE A 85 12.55 -0.20 -8.10
C ILE A 85 12.59 0.13 -6.62
N PHE A 86 12.41 -0.88 -5.78
CA PHE A 86 12.62 -0.80 -4.33
C PHE A 86 13.89 -1.52 -3.97
N ARG A 87 14.87 -0.83 -3.40
CA ARG A 87 16.21 -1.36 -3.14
C ARG A 87 16.38 -1.81 -1.69
N GLY A 88 17.14 -2.90 -1.51
CA GLY A 88 17.67 -3.32 -0.22
C GLY A 88 16.61 -3.80 0.78
N LEU A 89 15.59 -4.56 0.35
CA LEU A 89 14.44 -4.97 1.14
C LEU A 89 14.63 -6.29 1.91
N ASN A 90 15.86 -6.62 2.32
CA ASN A 90 16.13 -7.86 3.04
C ASN A 90 15.35 -8.01 4.35
N GLU A 91 15.07 -6.91 5.07
CA GLU A 91 14.27 -6.96 6.30
C GLU A 91 12.83 -7.43 6.10
N LEU A 92 12.25 -7.27 4.90
CA LEU A 92 10.91 -7.76 4.62
C LEU A 92 10.79 -9.30 4.68
N LYS A 93 11.90 -10.01 4.57
CA LYS A 93 11.94 -11.49 4.60
C LYS A 93 11.70 -12.06 6.00
N VAL A 94 11.90 -11.25 7.04
CA VAL A 94 11.87 -11.65 8.47
C VAL A 94 10.82 -10.88 9.29
N LYS A 95 9.75 -10.43 8.63
CA LYS A 95 8.59 -9.79 9.30
C LYS A 95 7.58 -10.85 9.75
N GLU A 96 6.31 -10.47 9.98
CA GLU A 96 5.23 -11.38 10.37
C GLU A 96 5.05 -12.54 9.37
N SER A 97 5.41 -12.30 8.12
CA SER A 97 5.59 -13.29 7.06
C SER A 97 6.83 -12.90 6.24
N ASP A 98 7.25 -13.74 5.31
CA ASP A 98 8.14 -13.30 4.23
C ASP A 98 7.38 -12.33 3.31
N ARG A 99 7.32 -11.04 3.73
CA ARG A 99 6.63 -10.00 2.98
C ARG A 99 7.24 -9.76 1.61
N PHE A 100 8.56 -9.94 1.48
CA PHE A 100 9.26 -9.80 0.19
C PHE A 100 8.68 -10.78 -0.83
N LYS A 101 8.58 -12.05 -0.45
CA LYS A 101 7.99 -13.10 -1.28
C LYS A 101 6.50 -12.88 -1.49
N ALA A 102 5.75 -12.53 -0.44
CA ALA A 102 4.30 -12.33 -0.51
C ALA A 102 3.90 -11.19 -1.46
N ILE A 103 4.65 -10.09 -1.49
CA ILE A 103 4.46 -8.98 -2.45
C ILE A 103 4.65 -9.50 -3.88
N ILE A 104 5.76 -10.19 -4.15
CA ILE A 104 6.09 -10.70 -5.50
C ILE A 104 5.04 -11.68 -5.98
N ASP A 105 4.70 -12.67 -5.16
CA ASP A 105 3.74 -13.72 -5.51
C ASP A 105 2.33 -13.15 -5.72
N GLY A 106 1.90 -12.23 -4.85
CA GLY A 106 0.61 -11.56 -4.97
C GLY A 106 0.50 -10.71 -6.23
N LEU A 107 1.53 -9.92 -6.55
CA LEU A 107 1.55 -9.12 -7.78
C LEU A 107 1.57 -10.00 -9.04
N LYS A 108 2.35 -11.09 -9.06
CA LYS A 108 2.35 -12.08 -10.15
C LYS A 108 0.98 -12.71 -10.34
N SER A 109 0.30 -13.07 -9.23
CA SER A 109 -1.07 -13.61 -9.29
C SER A 109 -2.05 -12.63 -9.95
N CYS A 110 -1.83 -11.33 -9.75
CA CYS A 110 -2.63 -10.27 -10.38
C CYS A 110 -2.18 -9.94 -11.82
N ASN A 111 -1.30 -10.76 -12.44
CA ASN A 111 -0.72 -10.53 -13.77
C ASN A 111 0.08 -9.22 -13.89
N ILE A 112 0.61 -8.72 -12.79
CA ILE A 112 1.50 -7.57 -12.79
C ILE A 112 2.93 -8.08 -12.96
N LYS A 113 3.65 -7.52 -13.94
CA LYS A 113 5.04 -7.90 -14.18
C LYS A 113 5.89 -7.42 -13.02
N VAL A 114 6.53 -8.36 -12.31
CA VAL A 114 7.44 -8.10 -11.22
C VAL A 114 8.66 -9.02 -11.31
N GLU A 115 9.82 -8.44 -11.08
CA GLU A 115 11.11 -9.12 -11.02
C GLU A 115 11.74 -8.86 -9.66
N ASN A 116 12.65 -9.72 -9.26
CA ASN A 116 13.49 -9.48 -8.10
C ASN A 116 14.96 -9.73 -8.45
N LYS A 117 15.82 -8.91 -7.88
CA LYS A 117 17.26 -9.07 -7.99
C LYS A 117 17.84 -8.95 -6.59
N GLU A 118 18.35 -10.05 -6.04
CA GLU A 118 18.86 -10.11 -4.66
C GLU A 118 17.80 -9.67 -3.63
N ASN A 119 17.93 -8.44 -3.13
CA ASN A 119 17.04 -7.84 -2.14
C ASN A 119 16.20 -6.69 -2.74
N ASP A 120 16.23 -6.52 -4.06
CA ASP A 120 15.46 -5.49 -4.76
C ASP A 120 14.18 -6.08 -5.35
N ILE A 121 13.09 -5.32 -5.32
CA ILE A 121 11.85 -5.63 -6.03
C ILE A 121 11.69 -4.62 -7.17
N ILE A 122 11.45 -5.12 -8.38
CA ILE A 122 11.25 -4.32 -9.59
C ILE A 122 9.82 -4.55 -10.07
N ILE A 123 8.99 -3.51 -10.06
CA ILE A 123 7.58 -3.57 -10.44
C ILE A 123 7.39 -2.76 -11.72
N TYR A 124 6.78 -3.36 -12.73
CA TYR A 124 6.45 -2.72 -13.99
C TYR A 124 4.96 -2.35 -13.97
N GLY A 125 4.66 -1.15 -13.53
CA GLY A 125 3.32 -0.62 -13.55
C GLY A 125 2.93 -0.17 -14.97
N SER A 126 1.69 -0.43 -15.36
CA SER A 126 1.19 -0.13 -16.71
C SER A 126 0.31 1.10 -16.78
N ALA A 127 -0.08 1.68 -15.64
CA ALA A 127 -1.15 2.68 -15.52
C ALA A 127 -2.49 2.21 -16.13
N GLU A 128 -2.60 0.93 -16.46
CA GLU A 128 -3.82 0.29 -16.92
C GLU A 128 -4.58 -0.31 -15.74
N GLU A 129 -5.85 -0.59 -15.96
CA GLU A 129 -6.66 -1.27 -14.94
C GLU A 129 -6.15 -2.70 -14.70
N VAL A 130 -6.01 -3.04 -13.43
CA VAL A 130 -5.67 -4.40 -13.00
C VAL A 130 -6.84 -5.33 -13.31
N LYS A 131 -6.58 -6.44 -14.01
CA LYS A 131 -7.65 -7.36 -14.44
C LYS A 131 -8.43 -7.99 -13.27
N GLY A 132 -7.75 -8.34 -12.18
CA GLY A 132 -8.36 -9.03 -11.05
C GLY A 132 -8.87 -10.43 -11.42
N GLY A 133 -9.90 -10.92 -10.71
CA GLY A 133 -10.46 -12.27 -10.90
C GLY A 133 -9.54 -13.38 -10.38
N VAL A 134 -8.71 -13.09 -9.41
CA VAL A 134 -7.64 -13.96 -8.89
C VAL A 134 -7.74 -14.12 -7.38
N LYS A 135 -7.02 -15.12 -6.86
CA LYS A 135 -6.84 -15.33 -5.43
C LYS A 135 -5.42 -14.98 -5.01
N VAL A 136 -5.29 -14.25 -3.91
CA VAL A 136 -4.03 -13.88 -3.29
C VAL A 136 -4.00 -14.44 -1.87
N ASN A 137 -2.91 -15.10 -1.50
CA ASN A 137 -2.68 -15.54 -0.13
C ASN A 137 -1.88 -14.50 0.65
N SER A 138 -2.47 -13.99 1.73
CA SER A 138 -1.77 -13.01 2.58
C SER A 138 -0.77 -13.64 3.55
N ASN A 139 -0.73 -14.97 3.65
CA ASN A 139 0.05 -15.70 4.67
C ASN A 139 -0.24 -15.21 6.09
N TYR A 140 -1.49 -14.84 6.38
CA TYR A 140 -1.95 -14.25 7.65
C TYR A 140 -1.25 -12.93 8.02
N ASP A 141 -0.58 -12.27 7.08
CA ASP A 141 -0.03 -10.94 7.27
C ASP A 141 -1.08 -9.88 6.95
N HIS A 142 -1.44 -9.10 7.96
CA HIS A 142 -2.46 -8.05 7.85
C HIS A 142 -2.11 -6.97 6.83
N ARG A 143 -0.82 -6.60 6.69
CA ARG A 143 -0.39 -5.56 5.74
C ARG A 143 -0.46 -6.06 4.31
N ILE A 144 -0.11 -7.31 4.05
CA ILE A 144 -0.29 -7.96 2.75
C ILE A 144 -1.79 -8.06 2.44
N ALA A 145 -2.60 -8.55 3.40
CA ALA A 145 -4.05 -8.69 3.21
C ALA A 145 -4.70 -7.34 2.85
N MET A 146 -4.48 -6.30 3.65
CA MET A 146 -5.05 -4.98 3.41
C MET A 146 -4.59 -4.39 2.06
N SER A 147 -3.32 -4.56 1.70
CA SER A 147 -2.77 -4.04 0.45
C SER A 147 -3.47 -4.64 -0.78
N PHE A 148 -3.64 -5.96 -0.83
CA PHE A 148 -4.32 -6.59 -1.97
C PHE A 148 -5.83 -6.39 -1.98
N LEU A 149 -6.48 -6.16 -0.82
CA LEU A 149 -7.87 -5.70 -0.78
C LEU A 149 -8.01 -4.30 -1.40
N ILE A 150 -7.07 -3.39 -1.14
CA ILE A 150 -7.03 -2.06 -1.79
C ILE A 150 -6.81 -2.19 -3.31
N LEU A 151 -5.93 -3.09 -3.75
CA LEU A 151 -5.75 -3.35 -5.19
C LEU A 151 -7.07 -3.83 -5.84
N GLY A 152 -7.84 -4.64 -5.12
CA GLY A 152 -9.17 -5.09 -5.56
C GLY A 152 -10.15 -3.94 -5.83
N GLY A 153 -10.01 -2.82 -5.11
CA GLY A 153 -10.84 -1.63 -5.30
C GLY A 153 -10.59 -0.88 -6.62
N VAL A 154 -9.50 -1.18 -7.32
CA VAL A 154 -9.14 -0.58 -8.63
C VAL A 154 -8.99 -1.64 -9.72
N SER A 155 -9.43 -2.88 -9.48
CA SER A 155 -9.41 -3.97 -10.45
C SER A 155 -10.76 -4.15 -11.15
N GLN A 156 -10.73 -4.63 -12.39
CA GLN A 156 -11.93 -4.89 -13.20
C GLN A 156 -12.80 -6.01 -12.61
N LYS A 157 -12.17 -7.03 -12.02
CA LYS A 157 -12.83 -8.16 -11.35
C LYS A 157 -12.35 -8.27 -9.93
N PRO A 158 -13.16 -8.76 -8.98
CA PRO A 158 -12.78 -8.87 -7.58
C PRO A 158 -11.46 -9.65 -7.40
N ILE A 159 -10.65 -9.23 -6.43
CA ILE A 159 -9.50 -9.98 -5.93
C ILE A 159 -9.93 -10.65 -4.62
N GLU A 160 -9.87 -11.98 -4.57
CA GLU A 160 -10.11 -12.75 -3.35
C GLU A 160 -8.82 -12.83 -2.55
N VAL A 161 -8.85 -12.39 -1.29
CA VAL A 161 -7.68 -12.44 -0.41
C VAL A 161 -7.96 -13.40 0.74
N SER A 162 -7.10 -14.42 0.89
CA SER A 162 -7.18 -15.36 2.02
C SER A 162 -6.29 -14.90 3.19
N GLY A 163 -6.55 -15.44 4.40
CA GLY A 163 -5.76 -15.13 5.59
C GLY A 163 -6.08 -13.76 6.24
N CYS A 164 -7.25 -13.17 5.94
CA CYS A 164 -7.62 -11.82 6.38
C CYS A 164 -7.93 -11.66 7.87
N LYS A 165 -8.02 -12.76 8.65
CA LYS A 165 -8.34 -12.67 10.10
C LYS A 165 -7.38 -11.79 10.89
N SER A 166 -6.11 -11.73 10.48
CA SER A 166 -5.08 -10.88 11.07
C SER A 166 -5.37 -9.38 10.98
N ILE A 167 -6.24 -8.95 10.05
CA ILE A 167 -6.68 -7.54 9.96
C ILE A 167 -7.42 -7.14 11.24
N LEU A 168 -8.23 -8.03 11.82
CA LEU A 168 -9.06 -7.74 12.99
C LEU A 168 -8.23 -7.38 14.24
N THR A 169 -7.03 -7.90 14.36
CA THR A 169 -6.12 -7.61 15.48
C THR A 169 -5.34 -6.31 15.28
N SER A 170 -5.08 -5.91 14.05
CA SER A 170 -4.21 -4.75 13.75
C SER A 170 -5.01 -3.50 13.36
N TYR A 171 -6.10 -3.68 12.62
CA TYR A 171 -6.98 -2.60 12.16
C TYR A 171 -8.45 -3.07 12.11
N PRO A 172 -9.13 -3.22 13.26
CA PRO A 172 -10.48 -3.79 13.34
C PRO A 172 -11.52 -3.10 12.45
N ASN A 173 -11.39 -1.80 12.25
CA ASN A 173 -12.31 -0.99 11.47
C ASN A 173 -11.96 -0.89 9.97
N PHE A 174 -10.93 -1.59 9.48
CA PHE A 174 -10.44 -1.45 8.12
C PHE A 174 -11.54 -1.62 7.06
N LEU A 175 -12.26 -2.75 7.09
CA LEU A 175 -13.31 -3.03 6.09
C LEU A 175 -14.39 -1.96 6.11
N LYS A 176 -14.86 -1.58 7.32
CA LYS A 176 -15.89 -0.56 7.48
C LYS A 176 -15.44 0.80 6.92
N GLN A 177 -14.23 1.21 7.24
CA GLN A 177 -13.70 2.51 6.78
C GLN A 177 -13.47 2.52 5.28
N MET A 178 -12.90 1.45 4.71
CA MET A 178 -12.67 1.35 3.27
C MET A 178 -13.99 1.36 2.49
N ASN A 179 -15.01 0.63 2.97
CA ASN A 179 -16.33 0.63 2.34
C ASN A 179 -17.01 2.01 2.45
N ASN A 180 -16.84 2.72 3.56
CA ASN A 180 -17.38 4.08 3.72
C ASN A 180 -16.79 5.10 2.73
N ILE A 181 -15.56 4.88 2.26
CA ILE A 181 -14.93 5.74 1.24
C ILE A 181 -15.09 5.23 -0.19
N GLY A 182 -15.93 4.19 -0.38
CA GLY A 182 -16.37 3.76 -1.70
C GLY A 182 -15.80 2.45 -2.22
N LEU A 183 -15.00 1.70 -1.43
CA LEU A 183 -14.63 0.34 -1.80
C LEU A 183 -15.80 -0.61 -1.56
N ASP A 184 -15.80 -1.77 -2.23
CA ASP A 184 -16.75 -2.88 -2.01
C ASP A 184 -15.99 -4.11 -1.52
N ILE A 185 -15.56 -4.10 -0.25
CA ILE A 185 -14.86 -5.22 0.37
C ILE A 185 -15.89 -6.06 1.13
N ARG A 186 -15.98 -7.36 0.81
CA ARG A 186 -16.93 -8.29 1.41
C ARG A 186 -16.22 -9.41 2.15
N GLY A 187 -16.75 -9.79 3.30
CA GLY A 187 -16.34 -11.00 4.00
C GLY A 187 -16.92 -12.26 3.34
N ASN A 188 -16.28 -13.42 3.53
CA ASN A 188 -16.79 -14.69 3.04
C ASN A 188 -18.21 -14.95 3.62
N GLY A 189 -19.20 -15.12 2.73
CA GLY A 189 -20.60 -15.41 3.08
C GLY A 189 -21.57 -14.24 2.90
N GLN A 190 -21.12 -13.04 2.64
CA GLN A 190 -22.01 -11.93 2.26
C GLN A 190 -22.28 -11.95 0.75
N LYS A 191 -23.41 -12.53 0.34
CA LYS A 191 -23.94 -12.39 -1.03
C LYS A 191 -24.64 -11.02 -1.15
N LYS A 192 -24.67 -10.48 -2.37
CA LYS A 192 -25.52 -9.33 -2.72
C LYS A 192 -26.96 -9.60 -2.41
#